data_898b7579e144eff1ac2a84e7d06a4ced
#
_entry.id   898b7579e144eff1ac2a84e7d06a4ced
#
_cell.length_a   1.000
_cell.length_b   1.000
_cell.length_c   1.000
_cell.angle_alpha   90.00
_cell.angle_beta   90.00
_cell.angle_gamma   90.00
#
_symmetry.space_group_name_H-M   'P 1'
#
loop_
_entity.id
_entity.type
_entity.pdbx_description
1 polymer ?
#
loop_
_entity_poly.entity_id
_entity_poly.type
_entity_poly.pdbx_seq_one_letter_code
_entity_poly.pdbx_strand_id
1 'polypeptide(L)'
;MKQSEYFADVMQKNHVIAADEYELYQYSLNALFEMAGNIIFSILIGVLFHKLPMTLLFLMVVIPGRSVLGGCHAKTAGACFVLSLSVLFGCVLLPFYLTGISVWIVSFSFIILEVLLWIIAPVECKNKPFIGNQKKRCQIYSKVIILLLGALFMAFLFMKMSEYLLEIWLILVYFSVTILIELHKKTSF
;
A
#
# COMPACT_ATOMS: atom_id res chain seq x y z
N MET A 1 -19.64 21.19 -1.55
CA MET A 1 -18.83 21.09 -0.31
C MET A 1 -18.31 19.67 -0.23
N LYS A 2 -17.00 19.47 -0.09
CA LYS A 2 -16.46 18.12 0.15
C LYS A 2 -16.87 17.67 1.55
N GLN A 3 -17.10 16.39 1.76
CA GLN A 3 -17.50 15.86 3.08
C GLN A 3 -16.51 16.27 4.18
N SER A 4 -15.21 16.28 3.85
CA SER A 4 -14.14 16.72 4.75
C SER A 4 -14.27 18.18 5.21
N GLU A 5 -14.73 19.08 4.34
CA GLU A 5 -14.98 20.50 4.67
C GLU A 5 -16.12 20.60 5.70
N TYR A 6 -17.23 19.91 5.45
CA TYR A 6 -18.36 19.90 6.37
C TYR A 6 -17.98 19.42 7.77
N PHE A 7 -17.22 18.30 7.86
CA PHE A 7 -16.79 17.78 9.17
C PHE A 7 -15.79 18.71 9.85
N ALA A 8 -14.82 19.28 9.11
CA ALA A 8 -13.88 20.25 9.66
C ALA A 8 -14.59 21.50 10.19
N ASP A 9 -15.61 22.02 9.46
CA ASP A 9 -16.43 23.15 9.89
C ASP A 9 -17.20 22.84 11.17
N VAL A 10 -17.79 21.65 11.27
CA VAL A 10 -18.50 21.21 12.49
C VAL A 10 -17.55 21.12 13.68
N MET A 11 -16.34 20.58 13.47
CA MET A 11 -15.33 20.49 14.54
C MET A 11 -14.85 21.86 15.00
N GLN A 12 -14.65 22.79 14.07
CA GLN A 12 -14.25 24.16 14.39
C GLN A 12 -15.37 24.93 15.13
N LYS A 13 -16.63 24.83 14.68
CA LYS A 13 -17.78 25.45 15.32
C LYS A 13 -18.02 24.96 16.75
N ASN A 14 -17.69 23.69 17.02
CA ASN A 14 -17.78 23.10 18.36
C ASN A 14 -16.50 23.29 19.20
N HIS A 15 -15.56 24.14 18.76
CA HIS A 15 -14.28 24.42 19.45
C HIS A 15 -13.44 23.16 19.73
N VAL A 16 -13.59 22.10 18.92
CA VAL A 16 -12.79 20.86 19.02
C VAL A 16 -11.39 21.08 18.42
N ILE A 17 -11.29 21.94 17.39
CA ILE A 17 -10.05 22.29 16.71
C ILE A 17 -9.87 23.82 16.73
N ALA A 18 -8.61 24.26 16.80
CA ALA A 18 -8.24 25.67 16.68
C ALA A 18 -8.30 26.13 15.21
N ALA A 19 -8.42 27.43 14.99
CA ALA A 19 -8.54 28.00 13.64
C ALA A 19 -7.30 27.76 12.77
N ASP A 20 -6.11 27.73 13.39
CA ASP A 20 -4.82 27.45 12.77
C ASP A 20 -4.62 25.96 12.41
N GLU A 21 -5.38 25.07 13.02
CA GLU A 21 -5.36 23.64 12.76
C GLU A 21 -6.37 23.19 11.67
N TYR A 22 -7.26 24.07 11.23
CA TYR A 22 -8.35 23.75 10.31
C TYR A 22 -7.89 23.05 9.02
N GLU A 23 -6.88 23.59 8.34
CA GLU A 23 -6.36 23.02 7.10
C GLU A 23 -5.76 21.62 7.31
N LEU A 24 -5.08 21.42 8.44
CA LEU A 24 -4.49 20.12 8.80
C LEU A 24 -5.57 19.05 9.01
N TYR A 25 -6.62 19.40 9.76
CA TYR A 25 -7.74 18.48 10.01
C TYR A 25 -8.56 18.22 8.75
N GLN A 26 -8.83 19.23 7.93
CA GLN A 26 -9.49 19.07 6.65
C GLN A 26 -8.72 18.10 5.73
N TYR A 27 -7.41 18.27 5.63
CA TYR A 27 -6.54 17.35 4.86
C TYR A 27 -6.57 15.92 5.42
N SER A 28 -6.47 15.78 6.74
CA SER A 28 -6.48 14.49 7.41
C SER A 28 -7.80 13.74 7.25
N LEU A 29 -8.92 14.46 7.38
CA LEU A 29 -10.26 13.92 7.14
C LEU A 29 -10.45 13.48 5.69
N ASN A 30 -9.97 14.27 4.73
CA ASN A 30 -10.02 13.90 3.32
C ASN A 30 -9.27 12.59 3.05
N ALA A 31 -8.06 12.46 3.59
CA ALA A 31 -7.26 11.24 3.47
C ALA A 31 -7.92 10.03 4.14
N LEU A 32 -8.58 10.24 5.27
CA LEU A 32 -9.33 9.21 6.01
C LEU A 32 -10.54 8.71 5.20
N PHE A 33 -11.34 9.62 4.62
CA PHE A 33 -12.47 9.25 3.76
C PHE A 33 -12.02 8.51 2.50
N GLU A 34 -10.93 8.92 1.87
CA GLU A 34 -10.35 8.23 0.72
C GLU A 34 -9.91 6.81 1.08
N MET A 35 -9.23 6.65 2.22
CA MET A 35 -8.79 5.34 2.70
C MET A 35 -9.98 4.45 3.04
N ALA A 36 -10.99 4.96 3.75
CA ALA A 36 -12.20 4.23 4.08
C ALA A 36 -12.96 3.79 2.82
N GLY A 37 -13.12 4.69 1.84
CA GLY A 37 -13.70 4.38 0.55
C GLY A 37 -12.96 3.25 -0.17
N ASN A 38 -11.63 3.33 -0.25
CA ASN A 38 -10.81 2.27 -0.86
C ASN A 38 -11.01 0.91 -0.18
N ILE A 39 -11.07 0.87 1.17
CA ILE A 39 -11.28 -0.37 1.93
C ILE A 39 -12.67 -0.94 1.62
N ILE A 40 -13.72 -0.12 1.67
CA ILE A 40 -15.10 -0.55 1.42
C ILE A 40 -15.24 -1.11 0.01
N PHE A 41 -14.76 -0.40 -1.01
CA PHE A 41 -14.81 -0.85 -2.38
C PHE A 41 -13.96 -2.10 -2.61
N SER A 42 -12.80 -2.22 -1.97
CA SER A 42 -11.97 -3.42 -2.04
C SER A 42 -12.69 -4.64 -1.49
N ILE A 43 -13.33 -4.52 -0.32
CA ILE A 43 -14.11 -5.60 0.29
C ILE A 43 -15.29 -5.98 -0.61
N LEU A 44 -16.00 -4.99 -1.16
CA LEU A 44 -17.12 -5.23 -2.07
C LEU A 44 -16.68 -6.04 -3.30
N ILE A 45 -15.55 -5.67 -3.90
CA ILE A 45 -14.94 -6.41 -5.01
C ILE A 45 -14.57 -7.84 -4.58
N GLY A 46 -13.94 -8.00 -3.42
CA GLY A 46 -13.57 -9.31 -2.89
C GLY A 46 -14.78 -10.23 -2.68
N VAL A 47 -15.89 -9.69 -2.20
CA VAL A 47 -17.16 -10.43 -2.05
C VAL A 47 -17.73 -10.77 -3.42
N LEU A 48 -17.80 -9.81 -4.34
CA LEU A 48 -18.38 -9.98 -5.68
C LEU A 48 -17.65 -11.07 -6.49
N PHE A 49 -16.34 -11.15 -6.38
CA PHE A 49 -15.51 -12.16 -7.08
C PHE A 49 -15.25 -13.43 -6.26
N HIS A 50 -15.87 -13.58 -5.10
CA HIS A 50 -15.64 -14.71 -4.18
C HIS A 50 -14.16 -14.89 -3.78
N LYS A 51 -13.40 -13.79 -3.72
CA LYS A 51 -11.97 -13.75 -3.36
C LYS A 51 -11.72 -12.92 -2.09
N LEU A 52 -12.70 -12.90 -1.17
CA LEU A 52 -12.61 -12.13 0.07
C LEU A 52 -11.35 -12.43 0.90
N PRO A 53 -10.90 -13.69 1.11
CA PRO A 53 -9.69 -13.96 1.87
C PRO A 53 -8.43 -13.34 1.26
N MET A 54 -8.28 -13.40 -0.07
CA MET A 54 -7.18 -12.76 -0.79
C MET A 54 -7.25 -11.23 -0.66
N THR A 55 -8.44 -10.66 -0.82
CA THR A 55 -8.65 -9.21 -0.64
C THR A 55 -8.26 -8.74 0.77
N LEU A 56 -8.62 -9.51 1.80
CA LEU A 56 -8.23 -9.19 3.18
C LEU A 56 -6.71 -9.28 3.38
N LEU A 57 -6.07 -10.31 2.82
CA LEU A 57 -4.61 -10.44 2.84
C LEU A 57 -3.95 -9.24 2.14
N PHE A 58 -4.43 -8.87 0.95
CA PHE A 58 -3.97 -7.69 0.23
C PHE A 58 -4.06 -6.43 1.08
N LEU A 59 -5.22 -6.15 1.69
CA LEU A 59 -5.42 -4.95 2.52
C LEU A 59 -4.50 -4.96 3.75
N MET A 60 -4.37 -6.11 4.44
CA MET A 60 -3.51 -6.26 5.62
C MET A 60 -2.04 -5.99 5.32
N VAL A 61 -1.58 -6.29 4.10
CA VAL A 61 -0.19 -6.08 3.70
C VAL A 61 0.02 -4.70 3.08
N VAL A 62 -0.87 -4.29 2.17
CA VAL A 62 -0.64 -3.07 1.37
C VAL A 62 -0.88 -1.79 2.17
N ILE A 63 -1.86 -1.76 3.08
CA ILE A 63 -2.13 -0.56 3.88
C ILE A 63 -0.91 -0.19 4.75
N PRO A 64 -0.40 -1.06 5.62
CA PRO A 64 0.78 -0.74 6.42
C PRO A 64 2.04 -0.62 5.54
N GLY A 65 2.17 -1.43 4.50
CA GLY A 65 3.30 -1.36 3.57
C GLY A 65 3.46 0.01 2.94
N ARG A 66 2.38 0.57 2.38
CA ARG A 66 2.41 1.92 1.77
C ARG A 66 2.74 3.03 2.76
N SER A 67 2.33 2.89 4.01
CA SER A 67 2.60 3.92 5.03
C SER A 67 4.07 3.97 5.45
N VAL A 68 4.78 2.86 5.33
CA VAL A 68 6.14 2.66 5.87
C VAL A 68 7.22 2.54 4.79
N LEU A 69 6.99 1.72 3.76
CA LEU A 69 7.96 1.52 2.67
C LEU A 69 8.12 2.77 1.80
N GLY A 70 7.13 3.64 1.83
CA GLY A 70 7.02 4.76 0.90
C GLY A 70 6.35 4.33 -0.40
N GLY A 71 6.28 5.21 -1.34
CA GLY A 71 5.72 4.94 -2.66
C GLY A 71 5.04 6.14 -3.27
N CYS A 72 4.82 6.06 -4.56
CA CYS A 72 4.26 7.15 -5.35
C CYS A 72 2.80 7.41 -4.96
N HIS A 73 2.51 8.63 -4.50
CA HIS A 73 1.15 9.12 -4.36
C HIS A 73 0.71 9.81 -5.66
N ALA A 74 -0.49 9.51 -6.12
CA ALA A 74 -1.07 10.21 -7.24
C ALA A 74 -1.35 11.68 -6.86
N LYS A 75 -1.29 12.57 -7.86
CA LYS A 75 -1.49 14.02 -7.65
C LYS A 75 -2.91 14.38 -7.21
N THR A 76 -3.89 13.52 -7.49
CA THR A 76 -5.31 13.73 -7.16
C THR A 76 -5.87 12.52 -6.43
N ALA A 77 -6.85 12.75 -5.55
CA ALA A 77 -7.59 11.73 -4.82
C ALA A 77 -8.21 10.67 -5.74
N GLY A 78 -8.87 11.09 -6.80
CA GLY A 78 -9.49 10.17 -7.76
C GLY A 78 -8.47 9.28 -8.47
N ALA A 79 -7.32 9.82 -8.86
CA ALA A 79 -6.25 9.02 -9.46
C ALA A 79 -5.66 8.01 -8.46
N CYS A 80 -5.54 8.39 -7.19
CA CYS A 80 -5.08 7.49 -6.13
C CYS A 80 -6.07 6.34 -5.92
N PHE A 81 -7.38 6.64 -5.93
CA PHE A 81 -8.44 5.66 -5.82
C PHE A 81 -8.42 4.64 -6.98
N VAL A 82 -8.41 5.13 -8.22
CA VAL A 82 -8.35 4.27 -9.43
C VAL A 82 -7.09 3.41 -9.43
N LEU A 83 -5.93 3.98 -9.09
CA LEU A 83 -4.68 3.24 -9.01
C LEU A 83 -4.77 2.12 -7.95
N SER A 84 -5.31 2.41 -6.77
CA SER A 84 -5.46 1.43 -5.69
C SER A 84 -6.36 0.27 -6.10
N LEU A 85 -7.48 0.55 -6.76
CA LEU A 85 -8.36 -0.49 -7.29
C LEU A 85 -7.70 -1.30 -8.41
N SER A 86 -6.96 -0.66 -9.31
CA SER A 86 -6.22 -1.36 -10.38
C SER A 86 -5.18 -2.33 -9.82
N VAL A 87 -4.47 -1.92 -8.76
CA VAL A 87 -3.50 -2.78 -8.07
C VAL A 87 -4.21 -3.93 -7.36
N LEU A 88 -5.36 -3.67 -6.70
CA LEU A 88 -6.19 -4.71 -6.09
C LEU A 88 -6.61 -5.75 -7.14
N PHE A 89 -7.17 -5.33 -8.26
CA PHE A 89 -7.55 -6.21 -9.36
C PHE A 89 -6.36 -7.06 -9.84
N GLY A 90 -5.19 -6.42 -10.05
CA GLY A 90 -3.97 -7.11 -10.42
C GLY A 90 -3.54 -8.15 -9.39
N CYS A 91 -3.46 -7.79 -8.12
CA CYS A 91 -2.95 -8.69 -7.07
C CYS A 91 -3.92 -9.80 -6.68
N VAL A 92 -5.24 -9.57 -6.74
CA VAL A 92 -6.27 -10.53 -6.28
C VAL A 92 -6.79 -11.42 -7.41
N LEU A 93 -6.97 -10.88 -8.62
CA LEU A 93 -7.56 -11.66 -9.73
C LEU A 93 -6.51 -12.28 -10.65
N LEU A 94 -5.38 -11.60 -10.89
CA LEU A 94 -4.35 -12.09 -11.80
C LEU A 94 -3.73 -13.44 -11.39
N PRO A 95 -3.52 -13.77 -10.09
CA PRO A 95 -3.03 -15.07 -9.66
C PRO A 95 -3.81 -16.25 -10.23
N PHE A 96 -5.13 -16.09 -10.37
CA PHE A 96 -5.99 -17.13 -10.94
C PHE A 96 -5.64 -17.47 -12.40
N TYR A 97 -5.21 -16.46 -13.18
CA TYR A 97 -4.82 -16.64 -14.57
C TYR A 97 -3.35 -17.05 -14.74
N LEU A 98 -2.52 -16.82 -13.73
CA LEU A 98 -1.07 -17.06 -13.74
C LEU A 98 -0.67 -18.42 -13.15
N THR A 99 -1.62 -19.31 -12.88
CA THR A 99 -1.37 -20.64 -12.24
C THR A 99 -0.40 -21.54 -13.01
N GLY A 100 -0.14 -21.27 -14.30
CA GLY A 100 0.83 -22.02 -15.12
C GLY A 100 2.29 -21.60 -14.96
N ILE A 101 2.58 -20.54 -14.18
CA ILE A 101 3.97 -20.08 -14.00
C ILE A 101 4.71 -21.02 -13.05
N SER A 102 5.94 -21.39 -13.45
CA SER A 102 6.80 -22.23 -12.62
C SER A 102 7.08 -21.59 -11.26
N VAL A 103 6.82 -22.32 -10.18
CA VAL A 103 7.09 -21.91 -8.80
C VAL A 103 8.55 -21.48 -8.60
N TRP A 104 9.50 -22.12 -9.32
CA TRP A 104 10.91 -21.78 -9.24
C TRP A 104 11.20 -20.35 -9.76
N ILE A 105 10.55 -19.96 -10.87
CA ILE A 105 10.70 -18.59 -11.43
C ILE A 105 10.13 -17.56 -10.45
N VAL A 106 8.96 -17.83 -9.89
CA VAL A 106 8.31 -16.96 -8.90
C VAL A 106 9.20 -16.83 -7.66
N SER A 107 9.71 -17.95 -7.12
CA SER A 107 10.54 -17.94 -5.92
C SER A 107 11.88 -17.21 -6.14
N PHE A 108 12.53 -17.43 -7.26
CA PHE A 108 13.81 -16.76 -7.57
C PHE A 108 13.61 -15.24 -7.73
N SER A 109 12.60 -14.83 -8.49
CA SER A 109 12.28 -13.41 -8.66
C SER A 109 11.82 -12.77 -7.35
N PHE A 110 11.07 -13.48 -6.49
CA PHE A 110 10.67 -13.02 -5.17
C PHE A 110 11.90 -12.67 -4.32
N ILE A 111 12.88 -13.56 -4.22
CA ILE A 111 14.10 -13.34 -3.44
C ILE A 111 14.87 -12.11 -3.95
N ILE A 112 15.00 -11.96 -5.26
CA ILE A 112 15.66 -10.77 -5.84
C ILE A 112 14.95 -9.49 -5.44
N LEU A 113 13.64 -9.44 -5.57
CA LEU A 113 12.83 -8.26 -5.22
C LEU A 113 12.84 -7.97 -3.71
N GLU A 114 12.83 -9.00 -2.88
CA GLU A 114 12.91 -8.86 -1.41
C GLU A 114 14.25 -8.26 -0.99
N VAL A 115 15.37 -8.75 -1.54
CA VAL A 115 16.70 -8.19 -1.31
C VAL A 115 16.78 -6.74 -1.82
N LEU A 116 16.23 -6.46 -3.00
CA LEU A 116 16.18 -5.10 -3.54
C LEU A 116 15.43 -4.14 -2.58
N LEU A 117 14.26 -4.54 -2.13
CA LEU A 117 13.48 -3.75 -1.16
C LEU A 117 14.20 -3.59 0.16
N TRP A 118 14.89 -4.63 0.64
CA TRP A 118 15.67 -4.57 1.88
C TRP A 118 16.78 -3.52 1.85
N ILE A 119 17.41 -3.34 0.69
CA ILE A 119 18.50 -2.37 0.50
C ILE A 119 17.95 -0.96 0.33
N ILE A 120 16.85 -0.80 -0.42
CA ILE A 120 16.36 0.50 -0.88
C ILE A 120 15.37 1.13 0.09
N ALA A 121 14.49 0.34 0.70
CA ALA A 121 13.42 0.88 1.56
C ALA A 121 13.92 1.31 2.96
N PRO A 122 13.32 2.35 3.56
CA PRO A 122 12.21 3.17 3.04
C PRO A 122 12.70 4.31 2.14
N VAL A 123 11.87 4.68 1.16
CA VAL A 123 12.12 5.83 0.29
C VAL A 123 11.27 7.02 0.74
N GLU A 124 11.94 8.15 0.89
CA GLU A 124 11.33 9.42 1.27
C GLU A 124 10.57 10.02 0.08
N CYS A 125 9.28 10.26 0.26
CA CYS A 125 8.45 10.94 -0.73
C CYS A 125 8.54 12.47 -0.59
N LYS A 126 8.50 13.19 -1.72
CA LYS A 126 8.53 14.65 -1.77
C LYS A 126 7.41 15.29 -0.92
N ASN A 127 6.25 14.63 -0.85
CA ASN A 127 5.08 15.12 -0.11
C ASN A 127 5.06 14.71 1.37
N LYS A 128 6.01 13.87 1.83
CA LYS A 128 6.09 13.41 3.21
C LYS A 128 7.57 13.26 3.60
N PRO A 129 8.28 14.38 3.88
CA PRO A 129 9.65 14.32 4.35
C PRO A 129 9.71 13.70 5.76
N PHE A 130 10.78 12.96 6.06
CA PHE A 130 10.99 12.43 7.40
C PHE A 130 11.45 13.55 8.36
N ILE A 131 10.72 13.74 9.45
CA ILE A 131 11.06 14.72 10.50
C ILE A 131 11.70 13.99 11.68
N GLY A 132 12.90 14.39 12.07
CA GLY A 132 13.60 13.89 13.26
C GLY A 132 13.82 12.37 13.26
N ASN A 133 13.37 11.69 14.32
CA ASN A 133 13.56 10.24 14.50
C ASN A 133 12.63 9.35 13.64
N GLN A 134 11.76 9.92 12.82
CA GLN A 134 10.82 9.16 11.99
C GLN A 134 11.54 8.25 10.99
N LYS A 135 12.66 8.70 10.43
CA LYS A 135 13.46 7.90 9.47
C LYS A 135 13.90 6.55 10.07
N LYS A 136 14.46 6.57 11.28
CA LYS A 136 14.89 5.33 11.96
C LYS A 136 13.71 4.38 12.24
N ARG A 137 12.57 4.92 12.69
CA ARG A 137 11.36 4.13 12.91
C ARG A 137 10.84 3.51 11.61
N CYS A 138 10.73 4.30 10.55
CA CYS A 138 10.32 3.80 9.24
C CYS A 138 11.29 2.74 8.69
N GLN A 139 12.59 2.86 8.92
CA GLN A 139 13.58 1.84 8.55
C GLN A 139 13.37 0.52 9.29
N ILE A 140 13.06 0.56 10.59
CA ILE A 140 12.78 -0.67 11.35
C ILE A 140 11.48 -1.30 10.87
N TYR A 141 10.41 -0.52 10.77
CA TYR A 141 9.10 -1.04 10.34
C TYR A 141 9.11 -1.56 8.90
N SER A 142 9.86 -0.92 7.98
CA SER A 142 10.00 -1.41 6.61
C SER A 142 10.67 -2.79 6.57
N LYS A 143 11.73 -2.99 7.34
CA LYS A 143 12.40 -4.28 7.45
C LYS A 143 11.49 -5.36 8.05
N VAL A 144 10.70 -5.01 9.08
CA VAL A 144 9.71 -5.92 9.66
C VAL A 144 8.66 -6.34 8.62
N ILE A 145 8.14 -5.39 7.84
CA ILE A 145 7.15 -5.71 6.79
C ILE A 145 7.75 -6.58 5.69
N ILE A 146 8.98 -6.32 5.26
CA ILE A 146 9.66 -7.14 4.26
C ILE A 146 9.87 -8.56 4.78
N LEU A 147 10.32 -8.73 6.03
CA LEU A 147 10.46 -10.06 6.66
C LEU A 147 9.12 -10.79 6.79
N LEU A 148 8.04 -10.07 7.12
CA LEU A 148 6.70 -10.65 7.18
C LEU A 148 6.22 -11.12 5.80
N LEU A 149 6.53 -10.39 4.74
CA LEU A 149 6.24 -10.81 3.36
C LEU A 149 7.00 -12.09 3.00
N GLY A 150 8.29 -12.17 3.33
CA GLY A 150 9.08 -13.38 3.15
C GLY A 150 8.53 -14.57 3.93
N ALA A 151 8.15 -14.37 5.20
CA ALA A 151 7.55 -15.42 6.03
C ALA A 151 6.20 -15.92 5.47
N LEU A 152 5.34 -15.01 5.01
CA LEU A 152 4.06 -15.36 4.36
C LEU A 152 4.30 -16.12 3.06
N PHE A 153 5.25 -15.67 2.23
CA PHE A 153 5.61 -16.35 0.99
C PHE A 153 6.06 -17.79 1.28
N MET A 154 6.96 -17.99 2.25
CA MET A 154 7.41 -19.31 2.65
C MET A 154 6.26 -20.17 3.20
N ALA A 155 5.37 -19.60 4.01
CA ALA A 155 4.21 -20.32 4.53
C ALA A 155 3.30 -20.84 3.40
N PHE A 156 2.96 -19.98 2.42
CA PHE A 156 2.13 -20.38 1.28
C PHE A 156 2.84 -21.36 0.34
N LEU A 157 4.17 -21.27 0.22
CA LEU A 157 4.97 -22.23 -0.51
C LEU A 157 4.88 -23.63 0.12
N PHE A 158 5.02 -23.73 1.46
CA PHE A 158 4.87 -24.98 2.20
C PHE A 158 3.45 -25.55 2.13
N MET A 159 2.44 -24.69 2.23
CA MET A 159 1.03 -25.07 2.12
C MET A 159 0.60 -25.40 0.70
N LYS A 160 1.47 -25.20 -0.30
CA LYS A 160 1.19 -25.37 -1.74
C LYS A 160 -0.02 -24.55 -2.24
N MET A 161 -0.24 -23.39 -1.64
CA MET A 161 -1.32 -22.47 -1.98
C MET A 161 -0.86 -21.51 -3.07
N SER A 162 -0.85 -21.96 -4.33
CA SER A 162 -0.25 -21.23 -5.46
C SER A 162 -0.88 -19.86 -5.72
N GLU A 163 -2.19 -19.69 -5.52
CA GLU A 163 -2.86 -18.40 -5.73
C GLU A 163 -2.37 -17.34 -4.73
N TYR A 164 -2.28 -17.69 -3.44
CA TYR A 164 -1.79 -16.77 -2.40
C TYR A 164 -0.28 -16.48 -2.54
N LEU A 165 0.49 -17.49 -2.97
CA LEU A 165 1.91 -17.31 -3.25
C LEU A 165 2.13 -16.29 -4.38
N LEU A 166 1.36 -16.38 -5.46
CA LEU A 166 1.38 -15.42 -6.56
C LEU A 166 0.89 -14.04 -6.13
N GLU A 167 -0.13 -13.97 -5.25
CA GLU A 167 -0.61 -12.71 -4.70
C GLU A 167 0.49 -11.97 -3.93
N ILE A 168 1.19 -12.63 -2.99
CA ILE A 168 2.29 -12.04 -2.23
C ILE A 168 3.44 -11.61 -3.16
N TRP A 169 3.75 -12.40 -4.17
CA TRP A 169 4.73 -12.04 -5.19
C TRP A 169 4.33 -10.77 -5.95
N LEU A 170 3.08 -10.66 -6.40
CA LEU A 170 2.57 -9.47 -7.10
C LEU A 170 2.56 -8.23 -6.19
N ILE A 171 2.22 -8.37 -4.91
CA ILE A 171 2.33 -7.28 -3.93
C ILE A 171 3.78 -6.80 -3.81
N LEU A 172 4.75 -7.72 -3.78
CA LEU A 172 6.17 -7.36 -3.71
C LEU A 172 6.63 -6.65 -5.00
N VAL A 173 6.18 -7.11 -6.17
CA VAL A 173 6.41 -6.43 -7.46
C VAL A 173 5.84 -5.01 -7.42
N TYR A 174 4.61 -4.85 -6.94
CA TYR A 174 3.98 -3.54 -6.80
C TYR A 174 4.81 -2.58 -5.93
N PHE A 175 5.26 -3.01 -4.74
CA PHE A 175 6.12 -2.18 -3.89
C PHE A 175 7.45 -1.85 -4.56
N SER A 176 8.07 -2.80 -5.22
CA SER A 176 9.34 -2.59 -5.93
C SER A 176 9.20 -1.55 -7.05
N VAL A 177 8.16 -1.65 -7.86
CA VAL A 177 7.88 -0.71 -8.95
C VAL A 177 7.59 0.70 -8.41
N THR A 178 6.76 0.83 -7.38
CA THR A 178 6.42 2.15 -6.81
C THR A 178 7.61 2.84 -6.19
N ILE A 179 8.49 2.11 -5.52
CA ILE A 179 9.75 2.62 -4.93
C ILE A 179 10.73 3.04 -6.03
N LEU A 180 10.90 2.24 -7.08
CA LEU A 180 11.77 2.58 -8.21
C LEU A 180 11.31 3.83 -8.95
N ILE A 181 10.00 4.00 -9.15
CA ILE A 181 9.41 5.21 -9.75
C ILE A 181 9.74 6.44 -8.89
N GLU A 182 9.63 6.34 -7.56
CA GLU A 182 9.91 7.46 -6.66
C GLU A 182 11.39 7.81 -6.63
N LEU A 183 12.28 6.82 -6.68
CA LEU A 183 13.73 7.03 -6.80
C LEU A 183 14.08 7.71 -8.12
N HIS A 184 13.51 7.27 -9.22
CA HIS A 184 13.75 7.89 -10.53
C HIS A 184 13.34 9.37 -10.55
N LYS A 185 12.20 9.70 -9.96
CA LYS A 185 11.75 11.10 -9.82
C LYS A 185 12.72 11.94 -8.97
N LYS A 186 13.37 11.33 -7.97
CA LYS A 186 14.33 12.03 -7.09
C LYS A 186 15.68 12.29 -7.78
N THR A 187 16.08 11.43 -8.71
CA THR A 187 17.34 11.58 -9.46
C THR A 187 17.22 12.48 -10.69
N SER A 188 16.00 12.71 -11.19
CA SER A 188 15.75 13.55 -12.39
C SER A 188 15.61 15.04 -12.08
N PHE A 189 15.88 15.48 -10.85
CA PHE A 189 15.94 16.87 -10.39
C PHE A 189 17.27 17.16 -9.68
#